data_5200d26f125bae8bc7a8884f8f9e9fff
#
_entry.id   5200d26f125bae8bc7a8884f8f9e9fff
#
_cell.length_a   1.000
_cell.length_b   1.000
_cell.length_c   1.000
_cell.angle_alpha   90.00
_cell.angle_beta   90.00
_cell.angle_gamma   90.00
#
_symmetry.space_group_name_H-M   'P 1'
#
loop_
_entity.id
_entity.type
_entity.pdbx_description
1 polymer ?
#
loop_
_entity_poly.entity_id
_entity_poly.type
_entity_poly.pdbx_seq_one_letter_code
_entity_poly.pdbx_strand_id
1 'polypeptide(L)'
;SLHDALPISKWCLAHHKESFLYTHFDEICDLMRKYDVSFSLGDGLRPGSIADANDRAQFAELETLGELTKIAWDKGCQVMIEGPGHVPMHKIKINMDKQLKECGEAPFYTLGPLTTDIAPGYDHITSGIGAAMIGWFGCAMLCYVTPKEHLGLPDRNDVKVGVITYKIAAHAADLAKGDRKSVV
;
A
#
# COMPACT_ATOMS: atom_id res chain seq x y z
N SER A 1 -5.29 2.88 -7.41
CA SER A 1 -6.42 3.82 -7.41
C SER A 1 -7.33 3.56 -8.61
N LEU A 2 -8.55 4.11 -8.60
CA LEU A 2 -9.48 4.04 -9.74
C LEU A 2 -8.83 4.48 -11.07
N HIS A 3 -7.85 5.38 -11.03
CA HIS A 3 -7.11 5.84 -12.20
C HIS A 3 -6.20 4.77 -12.80
N ASP A 4 -5.70 3.84 -12.01
CA ASP A 4 -4.82 2.77 -12.48
C ASP A 4 -5.62 1.53 -12.90
N ALA A 5 -6.66 1.17 -12.16
CA ALA A 5 -7.51 0.03 -12.46
C ALA A 5 -8.39 0.23 -13.70
N LEU A 6 -8.89 1.45 -13.93
CA LEU A 6 -9.81 1.74 -15.04
C LEU A 6 -9.21 1.48 -16.44
N PRO A 7 -7.98 1.90 -16.78
CA PRO A 7 -7.39 1.59 -18.09
C PRO A 7 -7.22 0.09 -18.32
N ILE A 8 -6.77 -0.64 -17.29
CA ILE A 8 -6.59 -2.10 -17.36
C ILE A 8 -7.94 -2.78 -17.52
N SER A 9 -8.94 -2.42 -16.72
CA SER A 9 -10.29 -2.97 -16.82
C SER A 9 -10.93 -2.71 -18.17
N LYS A 10 -10.78 -1.49 -18.72
CA LYS A 10 -11.26 -1.15 -20.08
C LYS A 10 -10.56 -1.98 -21.15
N TRP A 11 -9.25 -2.18 -21.01
CA TRP A 11 -8.50 -3.03 -21.94
C TRP A 11 -9.00 -4.47 -21.88
N CYS A 12 -9.17 -5.05 -20.70
CA CYS A 12 -9.69 -6.40 -20.52
C CYS A 12 -11.08 -6.57 -21.13
N LEU A 13 -11.97 -5.60 -20.91
CA LEU A 13 -13.32 -5.60 -21.49
C LEU A 13 -13.29 -5.51 -23.03
N ALA A 14 -12.46 -4.60 -23.57
CA ALA A 14 -12.38 -4.39 -25.02
C ALA A 14 -11.79 -5.59 -25.77
N HIS A 15 -10.87 -6.30 -25.15
CA HIS A 15 -10.18 -7.44 -25.77
C HIS A 15 -10.69 -8.80 -25.31
N HIS A 16 -11.63 -8.86 -24.35
CA HIS A 16 -12.13 -10.09 -23.73
C HIS A 16 -11.00 -11.00 -23.23
N LYS A 17 -9.98 -10.39 -22.60
CA LYS A 17 -8.79 -11.05 -22.08
C LYS A 17 -8.42 -10.49 -20.71
N GLU A 18 -7.77 -11.30 -19.91
CA GLU A 18 -7.13 -10.84 -18.69
C GLU A 18 -5.93 -9.95 -18.99
N SER A 19 -5.52 -9.15 -18.01
CA SER A 19 -4.36 -8.28 -18.12
C SER A 19 -3.09 -9.10 -18.42
N PHE A 20 -2.32 -8.67 -19.41
CA PHE A 20 -1.04 -9.28 -19.72
C PHE A 20 -0.03 -9.18 -18.57
N LEU A 21 -0.16 -8.20 -17.69
CA LEU A 21 0.65 -8.08 -16.47
C LEU A 21 0.45 -9.28 -15.53
N TYR A 22 -0.71 -9.89 -15.57
CA TYR A 22 -1.03 -11.11 -14.82
C TYR A 22 -0.67 -12.37 -15.62
N THR A 23 -1.16 -12.48 -16.88
CA THR A 23 -0.99 -13.70 -17.69
C THR A 23 0.44 -13.97 -18.15
N HIS A 24 1.30 -12.94 -18.23
CA HIS A 24 2.72 -13.03 -18.57
C HIS A 24 3.64 -12.68 -17.39
N PHE A 25 3.16 -12.89 -16.17
CA PHE A 25 3.91 -12.50 -14.97
C PHE A 25 5.25 -13.24 -14.86
N ASP A 26 5.31 -14.50 -15.25
CA ASP A 26 6.55 -15.29 -15.29
C ASP A 26 7.63 -14.66 -16.19
N GLU A 27 7.23 -14.23 -17.39
CA GLU A 27 8.12 -13.58 -18.36
C GLU A 27 8.58 -12.21 -17.83
N ILE A 28 7.69 -11.49 -17.15
CA ILE A 28 8.03 -10.23 -16.49
C ILE A 28 9.05 -10.47 -15.37
N CYS A 29 8.89 -11.51 -14.56
CA CYS A 29 9.87 -11.90 -13.55
C CYS A 29 11.26 -12.17 -14.14
N ASP A 30 11.35 -12.86 -15.29
CA ASP A 30 12.61 -13.11 -15.95
C ASP A 30 13.28 -11.81 -16.42
N LEU A 31 12.51 -10.81 -16.88
CA LEU A 31 13.01 -9.48 -17.20
C LEU A 31 13.48 -8.72 -15.95
N MET A 32 12.68 -8.73 -14.89
CA MET A 32 13.00 -8.06 -13.63
C MET A 32 14.29 -8.61 -13.04
N ARG A 33 14.45 -9.93 -13.00
CA ARG A 33 15.67 -10.61 -12.56
C ARG A 33 16.88 -10.23 -13.41
N LYS A 34 16.72 -10.19 -14.73
CA LYS A 34 17.81 -9.84 -15.67
C LYS A 34 18.38 -8.45 -15.40
N TYR A 35 17.56 -7.51 -15.01
CA TYR A 35 17.95 -6.12 -14.77
C TYR A 35 18.05 -5.74 -13.28
N ASP A 36 17.96 -6.73 -12.38
CA ASP A 36 18.02 -6.54 -10.93
C ASP A 36 16.98 -5.51 -10.43
N VAL A 37 15.73 -5.66 -10.89
CA VAL A 37 14.61 -4.77 -10.56
C VAL A 37 13.67 -5.48 -9.60
N SER A 38 13.26 -4.78 -8.53
CA SER A 38 12.27 -5.27 -7.55
C SER A 38 10.85 -4.94 -8.00
N PHE A 39 9.90 -5.78 -7.60
CA PHE A 39 8.48 -5.51 -7.78
C PHE A 39 7.92 -4.61 -6.68
N SER A 40 7.06 -3.67 -7.08
CA SER A 40 6.04 -3.08 -6.24
C SER A 40 4.70 -3.58 -6.75
N LEU A 41 4.15 -4.62 -6.12
CA LEU A 41 2.88 -5.21 -6.54
C LEU A 41 1.73 -4.34 -6.05
N GLY A 42 1.06 -3.69 -6.97
CA GLY A 42 0.12 -2.62 -6.70
C GLY A 42 -1.27 -3.07 -6.31
N ASP A 43 -1.99 -2.13 -5.71
CA ASP A 43 -3.29 -2.25 -5.08
C ASP A 43 -4.35 -1.44 -5.86
N GLY A 44 -4.69 -1.87 -7.05
CA GLY A 44 -5.71 -1.21 -7.88
C GLY A 44 -7.09 -1.13 -7.22
N LEU A 45 -7.38 -2.03 -6.30
CA LEU A 45 -8.64 -2.12 -5.55
C LEU A 45 -8.51 -1.67 -4.08
N ARG A 46 -7.49 -0.87 -3.75
CA ARG A 46 -7.39 -0.28 -2.42
C ARG A 46 -8.59 0.61 -2.09
N PRO A 47 -9.04 0.67 -0.82
CA PRO A 47 -10.16 1.51 -0.43
C PRO A 47 -9.94 2.98 -0.78
N GLY A 48 -10.88 3.56 -1.52
CA GLY A 48 -10.95 4.99 -1.82
C GLY A 48 -11.76 5.79 -0.79
N SER A 49 -12.43 5.08 0.11
CA SER A 49 -13.13 5.60 1.28
C SER A 49 -13.14 4.54 2.39
N ILE A 50 -13.41 4.95 3.62
CA ILE A 50 -13.51 3.99 4.74
C ILE A 50 -14.64 2.96 4.57
N ALA A 51 -15.63 3.24 3.71
CA ALA A 51 -16.72 2.32 3.40
C ALA A 51 -16.22 1.05 2.69
N ASP A 52 -15.17 1.16 1.87
CA ASP A 52 -14.62 0.05 1.09
C ASP A 52 -13.56 -0.75 1.87
N ALA A 53 -13.20 -0.30 3.07
CA ALA A 53 -12.13 -0.89 3.86
C ALA A 53 -12.36 -2.36 4.21
N ASN A 54 -11.42 -3.21 3.85
CA ASN A 54 -11.43 -4.65 4.08
C ASN A 54 -12.62 -5.35 3.40
N ASP A 55 -13.07 -4.82 2.28
CA ASP A 55 -14.11 -5.45 1.50
C ASP A 55 -13.58 -6.69 0.75
N ARG A 56 -14.51 -7.39 0.11
CA ARG A 56 -14.19 -8.62 -0.64
C ARG A 56 -13.22 -8.35 -1.80
N ALA A 57 -13.36 -7.22 -2.48
CA ALA A 57 -12.54 -6.89 -3.64
C ALA A 57 -11.09 -6.60 -3.22
N GLN A 58 -10.89 -5.79 -2.18
CA GLN A 58 -9.57 -5.51 -1.63
C GLN A 58 -8.87 -6.79 -1.16
N PHE A 59 -9.57 -7.66 -0.43
CA PHE A 59 -8.95 -8.88 0.08
C PHE A 59 -8.67 -9.92 -1.00
N ALA A 60 -9.51 -10.01 -2.03
CA ALA A 60 -9.24 -10.89 -3.18
C ALA A 60 -7.99 -10.42 -3.97
N GLU A 61 -7.83 -9.11 -4.15
CA GLU A 61 -6.60 -8.56 -4.73
C GLU A 61 -5.38 -8.91 -3.88
N LEU A 62 -5.46 -8.72 -2.57
CA LEU A 62 -4.35 -9.04 -1.66
C LEU A 62 -3.96 -10.52 -1.71
N GLU A 63 -4.92 -11.43 -1.82
CA GLU A 63 -4.67 -12.87 -2.02
C GLU A 63 -3.93 -13.12 -3.34
N THR A 64 -4.36 -12.49 -4.44
CA THR A 64 -3.67 -12.57 -5.74
C THR A 64 -2.25 -12.01 -5.66
N LEU A 65 -2.03 -10.89 -4.97
CA LEU A 65 -0.69 -10.34 -4.76
C LEU A 65 0.21 -11.30 -3.96
N GLY A 66 -0.37 -12.04 -3.02
CA GLY A 66 0.33 -13.10 -2.30
C GLY A 66 0.76 -14.26 -3.20
N GLU A 67 -0.09 -14.67 -4.15
CA GLU A 67 0.26 -15.68 -5.16
C GLU A 67 1.40 -15.22 -6.07
N LEU A 68 1.29 -13.99 -6.60
CA LEU A 68 2.33 -13.39 -7.45
C LEU A 68 3.65 -13.20 -6.70
N THR A 69 3.61 -12.90 -5.41
CA THR A 69 4.80 -12.79 -4.56
C THR A 69 5.58 -14.11 -4.53
N LYS A 70 4.91 -15.24 -4.37
CA LYS A 70 5.54 -16.56 -4.35
C LYS A 70 6.22 -16.86 -5.68
N ILE A 71 5.53 -16.57 -6.81
CA ILE A 71 6.09 -16.74 -8.15
C ILE A 71 7.34 -15.88 -8.33
N ALA A 72 7.29 -14.61 -7.93
CA ALA A 72 8.42 -13.70 -8.04
C ALA A 72 9.62 -14.16 -7.19
N TRP A 73 9.39 -14.62 -5.97
CA TRP A 73 10.44 -15.14 -5.09
C TRP A 73 11.09 -16.41 -5.65
N ASP A 74 10.30 -17.34 -6.19
CA ASP A 74 10.80 -18.55 -6.84
C ASP A 74 11.69 -18.22 -8.05
N LYS A 75 11.43 -17.09 -8.71
CA LYS A 75 12.25 -16.54 -9.80
C LYS A 75 13.46 -15.71 -9.31
N GLY A 76 13.61 -15.50 -8.00
CA GLY A 76 14.68 -14.73 -7.40
C GLY A 76 14.49 -13.22 -7.49
N CYS A 77 13.26 -12.73 -7.64
CA CYS A 77 12.91 -11.31 -7.63
C CYS A 77 12.53 -10.83 -6.24
N GLN A 78 12.93 -9.62 -5.88
CA GLN A 78 12.45 -8.96 -4.67
C GLN A 78 11.07 -8.37 -4.90
N VAL A 79 10.24 -8.39 -3.86
CA VAL A 79 8.85 -7.91 -3.90
C VAL A 79 8.56 -7.05 -2.69
N MET A 80 7.83 -5.96 -2.89
CA MET A 80 7.02 -5.31 -1.86
C MET A 80 5.56 -5.26 -2.32
N ILE A 81 4.65 -5.26 -1.36
CA ILE A 81 3.20 -5.22 -1.60
C ILE A 81 2.70 -3.81 -1.29
N GLU A 82 1.95 -3.21 -2.19
CA GLU A 82 1.24 -1.97 -1.89
C GLU A 82 -0.05 -2.26 -1.15
N GLY A 83 -0.39 -1.42 -0.21
CA GLY A 83 -1.48 -1.65 0.72
C GLY A 83 -2.44 -0.47 0.87
N PRO A 84 -3.38 -0.57 1.82
CA PRO A 84 -4.62 0.19 1.79
C PRO A 84 -4.43 1.70 1.93
N GLY A 85 -5.37 2.43 1.31
CA GLY A 85 -5.51 3.88 1.43
C GLY A 85 -6.40 4.28 2.62
N HIS A 86 -7.70 4.02 2.54
CA HIS A 86 -8.68 4.45 3.55
C HIS A 86 -9.12 3.27 4.43
N VAL A 87 -8.68 3.22 5.69
CA VAL A 87 -9.07 2.17 6.63
C VAL A 87 -9.30 2.75 8.02
N PRO A 88 -10.50 2.64 8.59
CA PRO A 88 -10.77 3.10 9.94
C PRO A 88 -9.98 2.30 10.97
N MET A 89 -9.61 2.94 12.08
CA MET A 89 -8.68 2.42 13.08
C MET A 89 -8.92 0.96 13.49
N HIS A 90 -10.17 0.59 13.74
CA HIS A 90 -10.53 -0.76 14.20
C HIS A 90 -10.34 -1.86 13.15
N LYS A 91 -10.17 -1.51 11.88
CA LYS A 91 -9.93 -2.47 10.79
C LYS A 91 -8.45 -2.59 10.39
N ILE A 92 -7.58 -1.69 10.84
CA ILE A 92 -6.16 -1.63 10.42
C ILE A 92 -5.42 -2.91 10.78
N LYS A 93 -5.59 -3.41 12.01
CA LYS A 93 -4.92 -4.65 12.43
C LYS A 93 -5.35 -5.85 11.59
N ILE A 94 -6.64 -5.98 11.30
CA ILE A 94 -7.19 -7.06 10.47
C ILE A 94 -6.55 -7.03 9.07
N ASN A 95 -6.40 -5.83 8.50
CA ASN A 95 -5.77 -5.65 7.20
C ASN A 95 -4.29 -6.10 7.22
N MET A 96 -3.53 -5.67 8.22
CA MET A 96 -2.13 -6.03 8.39
C MET A 96 -1.94 -7.54 8.60
N ASP A 97 -2.72 -8.15 9.51
CA ASP A 97 -2.67 -9.59 9.78
C ASP A 97 -2.98 -10.41 8.51
N LYS A 98 -3.94 -9.96 7.70
CA LYS A 98 -4.27 -10.61 6.43
C LYS A 98 -3.08 -10.55 5.48
N GLN A 99 -2.44 -9.41 5.32
CA GLN A 99 -1.27 -9.25 4.45
C GLN A 99 -0.11 -10.15 4.88
N LEU A 100 0.25 -10.13 6.15
CA LEU A 100 1.32 -10.98 6.68
C LEU A 100 1.07 -12.45 6.37
N LYS A 101 -0.16 -12.91 6.52
CA LYS A 101 -0.54 -14.29 6.27
C LYS A 101 -0.52 -14.64 4.78
N GLU A 102 -1.20 -13.87 3.94
CA GLU A 102 -1.39 -14.21 2.52
C GLU A 102 -0.13 -13.95 1.68
N CYS A 103 0.62 -12.90 2.01
CA CYS A 103 1.81 -12.49 1.27
C CYS A 103 3.12 -13.00 1.88
N GLY A 104 3.09 -13.93 2.85
CA GLY A 104 4.29 -14.54 3.42
C GLY A 104 5.24 -13.53 4.07
N GLU A 105 4.70 -12.51 4.74
CA GLU A 105 5.45 -11.42 5.38
C GLU A 105 6.28 -10.54 4.40
N ALA A 106 5.94 -10.54 3.10
CA ALA A 106 6.55 -9.60 2.16
C ALA A 106 6.40 -8.16 2.67
N PRO A 107 7.40 -7.28 2.47
CA PRO A 107 7.32 -5.90 2.91
C PRO A 107 6.03 -5.22 2.45
N PHE A 108 5.26 -4.68 3.39
CA PHE A 108 4.02 -3.97 3.10
C PHE A 108 4.28 -2.48 3.03
N TYR A 109 3.84 -1.84 1.95
CA TYR A 109 3.95 -0.41 1.69
C TYR A 109 2.56 0.20 1.62
N THR A 110 2.20 1.06 2.57
CA THR A 110 0.83 1.54 2.72
C THR A 110 0.70 3.04 2.51
N LEU A 111 -0.43 3.46 1.92
CA LEU A 111 -0.83 4.86 1.83
C LEU A 111 -1.62 5.24 3.08
N GLY A 112 -0.94 5.60 4.13
CA GLY A 112 -1.56 5.86 5.42
C GLY A 112 -1.60 4.60 6.28
N PRO A 113 -2.79 4.09 6.61
CA PRO A 113 -4.10 4.44 6.05
C PRO A 113 -4.75 5.70 6.62
N LEU A 114 -5.59 6.34 5.80
CA LEU A 114 -6.47 7.41 6.23
C LEU A 114 -7.58 6.83 7.10
N THR A 115 -7.68 7.29 8.34
CA THR A 115 -8.58 6.69 9.34
C THR A 115 -9.99 7.24 9.33
N THR A 116 -10.20 8.34 8.61
CA THR A 116 -11.50 9.02 8.43
C THR A 116 -11.49 9.84 7.14
N ASP A 117 -12.68 10.07 6.57
CA ASP A 117 -12.87 10.78 5.29
C ASP A 117 -13.38 12.23 5.48
N ILE A 118 -13.44 12.73 6.71
CA ILE A 118 -14.10 14.02 7.01
C ILE A 118 -13.22 15.26 6.86
N ALA A 119 -11.94 15.11 6.54
CA ALA A 119 -10.96 16.18 6.66
C ALA A 119 -10.18 16.46 5.34
N PRO A 120 -10.86 16.86 4.24
CA PRO A 120 -10.17 17.24 3.01
C PRO A 120 -9.19 18.38 3.27
N GLY A 121 -7.97 18.30 2.71
CA GLY A 121 -6.88 19.22 2.99
C GLY A 121 -6.05 18.88 4.25
N TYR A 122 -6.49 17.91 5.04
CA TYR A 122 -5.82 17.42 6.24
C TYR A 122 -5.52 15.91 6.19
N ASP A 123 -5.51 15.33 5.00
CA ASP A 123 -5.29 13.89 4.80
C ASP A 123 -3.94 13.42 5.33
N HIS A 124 -2.92 14.27 5.35
CA HIS A 124 -1.64 13.99 6.00
C HIS A 124 -1.79 13.73 7.51
N ILE A 125 -2.75 14.35 8.19
CA ILE A 125 -3.03 14.13 9.61
C ILE A 125 -3.80 12.84 9.81
N THR A 126 -4.91 12.66 9.08
CA THR A 126 -5.76 11.46 9.22
C THR A 126 -5.01 10.19 8.84
N SER A 127 -4.16 10.26 7.83
CA SER A 127 -3.30 9.15 7.41
C SER A 127 -2.09 8.96 8.35
N GLY A 128 -1.55 10.01 8.95
CA GLY A 128 -0.50 9.91 9.97
C GLY A 128 -0.92 9.07 11.18
N ILE A 129 -2.19 9.16 11.58
CA ILE A 129 -2.77 8.31 12.64
C ILE A 129 -2.71 6.84 12.24
N GLY A 130 -3.23 6.51 11.05
CA GLY A 130 -3.24 5.14 10.56
C GLY A 130 -1.85 4.61 10.25
N ALA A 131 -0.94 5.46 9.75
CA ALA A 131 0.46 5.13 9.50
C ALA A 131 1.18 4.69 10.79
N ALA A 132 0.99 5.42 11.89
CA ALA A 132 1.55 5.03 13.18
C ALA A 132 1.00 3.66 13.65
N MET A 133 -0.29 3.43 13.47
CA MET A 133 -0.92 2.17 13.87
C MET A 133 -0.45 0.99 13.00
N ILE A 134 -0.51 1.12 11.68
CA ILE A 134 -0.12 0.01 10.80
C ILE A 134 1.38 -0.25 10.88
N GLY A 135 2.18 0.80 11.06
CA GLY A 135 3.60 0.70 11.33
C GLY A 135 3.88 -0.11 12.60
N TRP A 136 3.14 0.16 13.68
CA TRP A 136 3.23 -0.62 14.91
C TRP A 136 2.85 -2.09 14.70
N PHE A 137 1.86 -2.38 13.88
CA PHE A 137 1.40 -3.75 13.60
C PHE A 137 2.27 -4.54 12.62
N GLY A 138 3.31 -3.92 12.00
CA GLY A 138 4.28 -4.64 11.19
C GLY A 138 4.49 -4.12 9.77
N CYS A 139 3.82 -3.06 9.35
CA CYS A 139 4.06 -2.44 8.04
C CYS A 139 5.52 -2.00 7.92
N ALA A 140 6.14 -2.34 6.79
CA ALA A 140 7.56 -2.10 6.55
C ALA A 140 7.86 -0.70 6.02
N MET A 141 6.97 -0.15 5.20
CA MET A 141 7.16 1.16 4.56
C MET A 141 5.85 1.96 4.56
N LEU A 142 5.98 3.26 4.74
CA LEU A 142 4.86 4.20 4.79
C LEU A 142 4.99 5.20 3.65
N CYS A 143 4.00 5.24 2.75
CA CYS A 143 3.88 6.29 1.75
C CYS A 143 3.35 7.56 2.41
N TYR A 144 4.11 8.67 2.33
CA TYR A 144 3.62 9.92 2.87
C TYR A 144 2.43 10.46 2.08
N VAL A 145 1.55 11.14 2.79
CA VAL A 145 0.39 11.82 2.24
C VAL A 145 0.55 13.32 2.49
N THR A 146 0.19 14.13 1.51
CA THR A 146 0.29 15.60 1.61
C THR A 146 -1.06 16.22 1.92
N PRO A 147 -1.09 17.52 2.33
CA PRO A 147 -2.34 18.27 2.45
C PRO A 147 -3.14 18.37 1.13
N LYS A 148 -2.48 18.13 -0.01
CA LYS A 148 -3.09 18.18 -1.35
C LYS A 148 -3.65 16.84 -1.83
N GLU A 149 -3.54 15.77 -1.04
CA GLU A 149 -4.10 14.47 -1.42
C GLU A 149 -5.58 14.65 -1.80
N HIS A 150 -5.99 14.06 -2.91
CA HIS A 150 -7.31 14.17 -3.53
C HIS A 150 -7.69 15.58 -4.06
N LEU A 151 -6.92 16.62 -3.78
CA LEU A 151 -7.27 18.01 -4.12
C LEU A 151 -6.46 18.59 -5.29
N GLY A 152 -5.25 18.07 -5.53
CA GLY A 152 -4.39 18.56 -6.60
C GLY A 152 -2.95 18.12 -6.46
N LEU A 153 -2.06 18.64 -7.31
CA LEU A 153 -0.64 18.37 -7.25
C LEU A 153 -0.02 19.11 -6.05
N PRO A 154 0.78 18.41 -5.21
CA PRO A 154 1.44 19.04 -4.09
C PRO A 154 2.60 19.92 -4.54
N ASP A 155 2.79 21.04 -3.84
CA ASP A 155 3.99 21.84 -3.95
C ASP A 155 5.09 21.37 -2.98
N ARG A 156 6.25 22.06 -2.99
CA ARG A 156 7.39 21.74 -2.12
C ARG A 156 7.03 21.77 -0.63
N ASN A 157 6.16 22.69 -0.21
CA ASN A 157 5.78 22.83 1.19
C ASN A 157 4.81 21.71 1.60
N ASP A 158 3.88 21.36 0.72
CA ASP A 158 2.97 20.22 0.92
C ASP A 158 3.77 18.92 1.12
N VAL A 159 4.76 18.68 0.26
CA VAL A 159 5.65 17.51 0.38
C VAL A 159 6.42 17.53 1.70
N LYS A 160 6.98 18.69 2.08
CA LYS A 160 7.69 18.84 3.35
C LYS A 160 6.78 18.50 4.55
N VAL A 161 5.56 19.01 4.57
CA VAL A 161 4.58 18.74 5.63
C VAL A 161 4.24 17.24 5.68
N GLY A 162 3.97 16.62 4.54
CA GLY A 162 3.68 15.20 4.44
C GLY A 162 4.83 14.34 4.98
N VAL A 163 6.06 14.59 4.53
CA VAL A 163 7.25 13.84 4.98
C VAL A 163 7.49 14.00 6.48
N ILE A 164 7.34 15.21 7.03
CA ILE A 164 7.48 15.43 8.47
C ILE A 164 6.43 14.65 9.26
N THR A 165 5.16 14.69 8.83
CA THR A 165 4.07 13.94 9.46
C THR A 165 4.39 12.45 9.52
N TYR A 166 4.87 11.90 8.41
CA TYR A 166 5.17 10.46 8.32
C TYR A 166 6.43 10.04 9.08
N LYS A 167 7.42 10.91 9.20
CA LYS A 167 8.54 10.68 10.12
C LYS A 167 8.09 10.61 11.57
N ILE A 168 7.15 11.47 11.96
CA ILE A 168 6.56 11.45 13.32
C ILE A 168 5.76 10.14 13.52
N ALA A 169 4.94 9.76 12.56
CA ALA A 169 4.15 8.52 12.62
C ALA A 169 5.05 7.28 12.71
N ALA A 170 6.09 7.19 11.89
CA ALA A 170 7.04 6.09 11.91
C ALA A 170 7.78 6.02 13.26
N HIS A 171 8.25 7.15 13.77
CA HIS A 171 8.91 7.19 15.08
C HIS A 171 7.97 6.73 16.22
N ALA A 172 6.70 7.15 16.19
CA ALA A 172 5.71 6.68 17.17
C ALA A 172 5.50 5.16 17.08
N ALA A 173 5.49 4.60 15.88
CA ALA A 173 5.42 3.16 15.68
C ALA A 173 6.65 2.41 16.20
N ASP A 174 7.85 2.97 15.99
CA ASP A 174 9.11 2.39 16.46
C ASP A 174 9.18 2.38 18.01
N LEU A 175 8.74 3.46 18.65
CA LEU A 175 8.60 3.48 20.11
C LEU A 175 7.65 2.40 20.62
N ALA A 176 6.51 2.22 19.95
CA ALA A 176 5.52 1.21 20.31
C ALA A 176 6.03 -0.23 20.12
N LYS A 177 6.95 -0.46 19.17
CA LYS A 177 7.66 -1.73 18.99
C LYS A 177 8.77 -1.97 20.02
N GLY A 178 9.11 -0.98 20.83
CA GLY A 178 10.19 -1.07 21.81
C GLY A 178 11.59 -0.89 21.20
N ASP A 179 11.71 -0.20 20.07
CA ASP A 179 13.01 0.12 19.48
C ASP A 179 13.75 1.12 20.37
N ARG A 180 14.77 0.63 21.09
CA ARG A 180 15.58 1.41 22.03
C ARG A 180 16.37 2.54 21.36
N LYS A 181 16.63 2.47 20.07
CA LYS A 181 17.34 3.53 19.34
C LYS A 181 16.45 4.74 19.07
N SER A 182 15.14 4.56 19.16
CA SER A 182 14.15 5.64 18.98
C SER A 182 13.85 6.42 20.25
N VAL A 183 14.45 6.07 21.39
CA VAL A 183 14.17 6.68 22.71
C VAL A 183 15.13 7.84 23.04
N VAL A 184 15.98 8.28 22.10
CA VAL A 184 16.97 9.36 22.32
C VAL A 184 16.55 10.64 21.63
#